data_8bfdc3dfd898ab1422338397861026fa
#
_entry.id   8bfdc3dfd898ab1422338397861026fa
#
_cell.length_a   1.000
_cell.length_b   1.000
_cell.length_c   1.000
_cell.angle_alpha   90.00
_cell.angle_beta   90.00
_cell.angle_gamma   90.00
#
_symmetry.space_group_name_H-M   'P 1'
#
loop_
_entity.id
_entity.type
_entity.pdbx_description
1 polymer ?
#
loop_
_entity_poly.entity_id
_entity_poly.type
_entity_poly.pdbx_seq_one_letter_code
_entity_poly.pdbx_strand_id
1 'polypeptide(L)'
;MSMRLWDLEPGAEVKHPTSRDYETVGYVISGRATLELEGQTLSLKAGDSWLVPAGAMHQYKILERFTAVEATAPPAEIHGRDKPE
;
A
#
# COMPACT_ATOMS: atom_id res chain seq x y z
N MET A 1 4.14 -13.65 -8.15
CA MET A 1 3.23 -12.73 -7.46
C MET A 1 3.12 -13.15 -6.00
N SER A 2 3.13 -12.20 -5.10
CA SER A 2 2.94 -12.49 -3.68
C SER A 2 1.80 -11.63 -3.15
N MET A 3 1.22 -12.07 -2.03
CA MET A 3 0.14 -11.35 -1.36
C MET A 3 0.53 -11.07 0.08
N ARG A 4 0.08 -9.94 0.60
CA ARG A 4 0.35 -9.54 1.97
C ARG A 4 -0.90 -8.90 2.57
N LEU A 5 -1.15 -9.19 3.83
CA LEU A 5 -2.23 -8.58 4.59
C LEU A 5 -1.66 -7.43 5.42
N TRP A 6 -2.27 -6.26 5.26
CA TRP A 6 -2.05 -5.14 6.16
C TRP A 6 -3.07 -5.30 7.27
N ASP A 7 -2.65 -5.74 8.43
CA ASP A 7 -3.58 -6.11 9.49
C ASP A 7 -3.61 -5.03 10.57
N LEU A 8 -4.71 -4.28 10.60
CA LEU A 8 -4.97 -3.28 11.63
C LEU A 8 -3.85 -2.25 11.78
N GLU A 9 -3.37 -1.71 10.67
CA GLU A 9 -2.37 -0.65 10.71
C GLU A 9 -2.89 0.53 11.52
N PRO A 10 -2.11 1.06 12.47
CA PRO A 10 -2.61 2.11 13.36
C PRO A 10 -2.94 3.39 12.60
N GLY A 11 -4.01 4.08 13.05
CA GLY A 11 -4.37 5.37 12.50
C GLY A 11 -3.32 6.43 12.80
N ALA A 12 -3.34 7.51 12.03
CA ALA A 12 -2.42 8.65 12.15
C ALA A 12 -0.96 8.28 11.85
N GLU A 13 -0.70 7.13 11.26
CA GLU A 13 0.64 6.73 10.85
C GLU A 13 0.94 7.25 9.44
N VAL A 14 2.13 7.82 9.26
CA VAL A 14 2.62 8.27 7.96
C VAL A 14 3.80 7.40 7.59
N LYS A 15 3.66 6.67 6.49
CA LYS A 15 4.73 5.84 5.96
C LYS A 15 5.68 6.72 5.13
N HIS A 16 6.95 6.34 5.06
CA HIS A 16 7.92 7.10 4.28
C HIS A 16 7.64 6.99 2.78
N PRO A 17 7.87 8.07 2.01
CA PRO A 17 7.81 7.99 0.56
C PRO A 17 8.80 6.95 0.05
N THR A 18 8.37 6.16 -0.92
CA THR A 18 9.22 5.10 -1.45
C THR A 18 8.82 4.76 -2.89
N SER A 19 9.73 4.12 -3.60
CA SER A 19 9.41 3.50 -4.87
C SER A 19 9.92 2.06 -4.82
N ARG A 20 9.23 1.17 -5.49
CA ARG A 20 9.57 -0.24 -5.53
C ARG A 20 9.72 -0.68 -6.97
N ASP A 21 10.47 -1.74 -7.19
CA ASP A 21 10.66 -2.29 -8.53
C ASP A 21 9.63 -3.37 -8.87
N TYR A 22 8.51 -3.36 -8.20
CA TYR A 22 7.38 -4.23 -8.47
C TYR A 22 6.09 -3.42 -8.47
N GLU A 23 5.09 -3.98 -9.11
CA GLU A 23 3.75 -3.39 -9.16
C GLU A 23 2.91 -3.90 -8.00
N THR A 24 2.05 -3.05 -7.45
CA THR A 24 1.18 -3.40 -6.32
C THR A 24 -0.27 -3.15 -6.71
N VAL A 25 -1.12 -4.14 -6.42
CA VAL A 25 -2.57 -4.01 -6.50
C VAL A 25 -3.12 -4.33 -5.13
N GLY A 26 -4.02 -3.49 -4.62
CA GLY A 26 -4.56 -3.69 -3.28
C GLY A 26 -6.06 -3.50 -3.20
N TYR A 27 -6.64 -3.99 -2.11
CA TYR A 27 -8.07 -3.87 -1.82
C TYR A 27 -8.23 -3.57 -0.34
N VAL A 28 -9.02 -2.53 -0.02
CA VAL A 28 -9.24 -2.09 1.36
C VAL A 28 -10.38 -2.88 1.97
N ILE A 29 -10.11 -3.52 3.10
CA ILE A 29 -11.11 -4.27 3.86
C ILE A 29 -11.81 -3.35 4.87
N SER A 30 -11.04 -2.55 5.62
CA SER A 30 -11.60 -1.65 6.61
C SER A 30 -10.66 -0.48 6.87
N GLY A 31 -11.20 0.61 7.41
CA GLY A 31 -10.42 1.78 7.73
C GLY A 31 -10.30 2.75 6.58
N ARG A 32 -9.48 3.79 6.77
CA ARG A 32 -9.25 4.80 5.74
C ARG A 32 -7.79 5.19 5.70
N ALA A 33 -7.31 5.48 4.50
CA ALA A 33 -5.95 5.95 4.27
C ALA A 33 -5.93 6.86 3.06
N THR A 34 -4.85 7.61 2.89
CA THR A 34 -4.58 8.30 1.64
C THR A 34 -3.32 7.73 1.03
N LEU A 35 -3.28 7.70 -0.29
CA LEU A 35 -2.12 7.29 -1.06
C LEU A 35 -1.72 8.45 -1.93
N GLU A 36 -0.52 8.97 -1.71
CA GLU A 36 0.07 9.93 -2.63
C GLU A 36 0.88 9.15 -3.65
N LEU A 37 0.53 9.32 -4.93
CA LEU A 37 1.13 8.59 -6.02
C LEU A 37 1.51 9.57 -7.11
N GLU A 38 2.81 9.76 -7.33
CA GLU A 38 3.35 10.63 -8.35
C GLU A 38 2.67 12.01 -8.36
N GLY A 39 2.52 12.59 -7.17
CA GLY A 39 1.94 13.92 -7.02
C GLY A 39 0.41 13.96 -6.93
N GLN A 40 -0.26 12.83 -7.05
CA GLN A 40 -1.71 12.75 -6.91
C GLN A 40 -2.08 12.13 -5.58
N THR A 41 -3.16 12.61 -4.97
CA THR A 41 -3.64 12.08 -3.71
C THR A 41 -4.91 11.27 -3.96
N LEU A 42 -4.89 10.01 -3.55
CA LEU A 42 -6.02 9.10 -3.66
C LEU A 42 -6.56 8.81 -2.27
N SER A 43 -7.87 8.83 -2.13
CA SER A 43 -8.54 8.48 -0.88
C SER A 43 -8.94 7.01 -0.94
N LEU A 44 -8.54 6.25 0.08
CA LEU A 44 -8.80 4.81 0.16
C LEU A 44 -9.70 4.53 1.34
N LYS A 45 -10.82 3.86 1.09
CA LYS A 45 -11.77 3.42 2.13
C LYS A 45 -12.23 2.01 1.82
N ALA A 46 -12.94 1.41 2.76
CA ALA A 46 -13.43 0.04 2.61
C ALA A 46 -14.13 -0.16 1.27
N GLY A 47 -13.75 -1.19 0.54
CA GLY A 47 -14.30 -1.49 -0.78
C GLY A 47 -13.52 -0.90 -1.93
N ASP A 48 -12.55 -0.01 -1.68
CA ASP A 48 -11.74 0.57 -2.73
C ASP A 48 -10.56 -0.34 -3.05
N SER A 49 -10.11 -0.27 -4.31
CA SER A 49 -8.87 -0.91 -4.74
C SER A 49 -7.91 0.16 -5.25
N TRP A 50 -6.63 -0.18 -5.28
CA TRP A 50 -5.62 0.75 -5.78
C TRP A 50 -4.53 -0.01 -6.55
N LEU A 51 -3.81 0.75 -7.38
CA LEU A 51 -2.70 0.23 -8.16
C LEU A 51 -1.51 1.18 -8.02
N VAL A 52 -0.35 0.64 -7.71
CA VAL A 52 0.90 1.38 -7.73
C VAL A 52 1.80 0.72 -8.78
N PRO A 53 2.07 1.40 -9.92
CA PRO A 53 2.96 0.88 -10.94
C PRO A 53 4.39 0.72 -10.41
N ALA A 54 5.14 -0.20 -11.00
CA ALA A 54 6.54 -0.37 -10.67
C ALA A 54 7.30 0.95 -10.90
N GLY A 55 8.14 1.33 -9.96
CA GLY A 55 8.95 2.53 -10.07
C GLY A 55 8.25 3.81 -9.68
N ALA A 56 6.93 3.80 -9.45
CA ALA A 56 6.21 5.01 -9.08
C ALA A 56 6.50 5.40 -7.63
N MET A 57 6.82 6.66 -7.41
CA MET A 57 7.01 7.18 -6.06
C MET A 57 5.67 7.29 -5.37
N HIS A 58 5.56 6.74 -4.18
CA HIS A 58 4.29 6.73 -3.45
C HIS A 58 4.50 6.82 -1.95
N GLN A 59 3.46 7.27 -1.26
CA GLN A 59 3.46 7.39 0.20
C GLN A 59 2.07 7.13 0.72
N TYR A 60 1.97 6.27 1.75
CA TYR A 60 0.70 6.00 2.42
C TYR A 60 0.61 6.81 3.70
N LYS A 61 -0.59 7.30 3.98
CA LYS A 61 -0.91 7.94 5.26
C LYS A 61 -2.17 7.28 5.81
N ILE A 62 -2.04 6.59 6.92
CA ILE A 62 -3.14 5.87 7.55
C ILE A 62 -3.95 6.85 8.40
N LEU A 63 -5.22 7.04 8.06
CA LEU A 63 -6.09 7.97 8.77
C LEU A 63 -6.85 7.31 9.89
N GLU A 64 -7.34 6.09 9.65
CA GLU A 64 -8.03 5.26 10.65
C GLU A 64 -7.43 3.88 10.57
N ARG A 65 -7.54 3.11 11.65
CA ARG A 65 -7.01 1.75 11.68
C ARG A 65 -7.38 1.02 10.40
N PHE A 66 -6.39 0.49 9.71
CA PHE A 66 -6.50 0.14 8.31
C PHE A 66 -6.16 -1.33 8.11
N THR A 67 -7.07 -2.04 7.43
CA THR A 67 -6.85 -3.42 7.03
C THR A 67 -7.06 -3.54 5.54
N ALA A 68 -6.11 -4.14 4.84
CA ALA A 68 -6.16 -4.27 3.40
C ALA A 68 -5.35 -5.49 2.97
N VAL A 69 -5.59 -5.97 1.76
CA VAL A 69 -4.74 -6.99 1.16
C VAL A 69 -4.08 -6.40 -0.07
N GLU A 70 -2.87 -6.83 -0.35
CA GLU A 70 -2.17 -6.40 -1.56
C GLU A 70 -1.50 -7.59 -2.24
N ALA A 71 -1.34 -7.48 -3.54
CA ALA A 71 -0.59 -8.44 -4.33
C ALA A 71 0.49 -7.70 -5.10
N THR A 72 1.67 -8.27 -5.17
CA THR A 72 2.82 -7.66 -5.84
C THR A 72 3.37 -8.59 -6.91
N ALA A 73 3.84 -8.00 -8.01
CA ALA A 73 4.45 -8.72 -9.11
C ALA A 73 5.63 -7.91 -9.64
N PRO A 74 6.83 -8.44 -9.66
CA PRO A 74 7.27 -9.73 -9.11
C PRO A 74 7.15 -9.79 -7.59
N PRO A 75 7.23 -10.98 -6.99
CA PRO A 75 7.05 -11.13 -5.54
C PRO A 75 8.05 -10.31 -4.75
N ALA A 76 7.52 -9.45 -3.86
CA ALA A 76 8.37 -8.57 -3.07
C ALA A 76 9.19 -9.33 -2.05
N GLU A 77 8.58 -10.31 -1.40
CA GLU A 77 9.21 -11.03 -0.29
C GLU A 77 10.38 -11.91 -0.72
N ILE A 78 10.27 -12.54 -1.89
CA ILE A 78 11.28 -13.49 -2.38
C ILE A 78 12.62 -12.81 -2.55
N HIS A 79 12.63 -11.54 -2.92
CA HIS A 79 13.87 -10.82 -3.21
C HIS A 79 14.28 -9.87 -2.09
N GLY A 80 13.58 -9.91 -0.95
CA GLY A 80 13.87 -9.00 0.14
C GLY A 80 13.63 -7.54 -0.18
N ARG A 81 12.84 -7.26 -1.21
CA ARG A 81 12.62 -5.89 -1.66
C ARG A 81 11.66 -5.13 -0.77
N ASP A 82 10.80 -5.86 -0.10
CA ASP A 82 9.78 -5.27 0.73
C ASP A 82 9.76 -6.01 2.06
N LYS A 83 10.05 -5.28 3.12
CA LYS A 83 10.00 -5.83 4.47
C LYS A 83 8.77 -5.30 5.15
N PRO A 84 8.14 -6.09 6.03
CA PRO A 84 7.00 -5.61 6.82
C PRO A 84 7.40 -4.32 7.54
N GLU A 85 6.54 -3.35 7.47
CA GLU A 85 6.75 -2.06 8.11
C GLU A 85 6.09 -1.98 9.46
#